data_df4ef8f59857454d6203fc3129030796
#
_entry.id   df4ef8f59857454d6203fc3129030796
#
_cell.length_a   1.000
_cell.length_b   1.000
_cell.length_c   1.000
_cell.angle_alpha   90.00
_cell.angle_beta   90.00
_cell.angle_gamma   90.00
#
_symmetry.space_group_name_H-M   'P 1'
#
loop_
_entity.id
_entity.type
_entity.pdbx_description
1 polymer ?
#
loop_
_entity_poly.entity_id
_entity_poly.type
_entity_poly.pdbx_seq_one_letter_code
_entity_poly.pdbx_strand_id
1 'polypeptide(L)'
;AFLHDSLAGYYPLSLTERARQISRALHAHLPADYPQAIRLLLASSRVSHARRAAQGMGGFLFMPHMMFIAEHGLDHFEASMQAQHELTQRFTAEFSIRPFIERHPEATLARLAQWTQDPSPHVRRLVSEGTRPRLPWASRLRDFQRDPAPVLALLERLKDDPELYVRRSVANNLNDIGKDHPDLLADVARRWLQNASPERRWIVRHALRSAIKRAEPGALSALGYGAAPTLAIERVRIEPKRLHEGGSVDIGFELHNTGAHSQSVMAAFVVNYVK
;
A
#
# COMPACT_ATOMS: atom_id res chain seq x y z
N ALA A 1 32.23 -18.10 7.70
CA ALA A 1 31.36 -17.79 8.82
C ALA A 1 30.02 -17.21 8.33
N PHE A 2 29.92 -15.93 7.93
CA PHE A 2 28.66 -15.26 7.55
C PHE A 2 27.81 -16.03 6.54
N LEU A 3 28.37 -16.48 5.41
CA LEU A 3 27.63 -17.26 4.40
C LEU A 3 27.11 -18.60 4.96
N HIS A 4 27.91 -19.27 5.80
CA HIS A 4 27.48 -20.52 6.45
C HIS A 4 26.26 -20.28 7.33
N ASP A 5 26.28 -19.25 8.18
CA ASP A 5 25.20 -18.94 9.10
C ASP A 5 23.95 -18.44 8.37
N SER A 6 24.13 -17.70 7.27
CA SER A 6 23.03 -17.24 6.41
C SER A 6 22.33 -18.39 5.68
N LEU A 7 23.03 -19.48 5.36
CA LEU A 7 22.53 -20.59 4.54
C LEU A 7 22.16 -21.85 5.33
N ALA A 8 22.46 -21.89 6.64
CA ALA A 8 22.12 -23.03 7.49
C ALA A 8 20.59 -23.22 7.55
N GLY A 9 20.10 -24.34 7.02
CA GLY A 9 18.66 -24.65 6.99
C GLY A 9 17.80 -23.72 6.11
N TYR A 10 18.40 -23.05 5.14
CA TYR A 10 17.75 -21.99 4.33
C TYR A 10 16.64 -22.50 3.41
N TYR A 11 16.77 -23.69 2.83
CA TYR A 11 15.91 -24.18 1.74
C TYR A 11 14.43 -24.31 2.09
N PRO A 12 14.03 -24.88 3.28
CA PRO A 12 12.63 -25.03 3.62
C PRO A 12 11.95 -23.74 4.06
N LEU A 13 12.71 -22.65 4.24
CA LEU A 13 12.20 -21.37 4.75
C LEU A 13 11.39 -20.61 3.69
N SER A 14 10.33 -19.94 4.12
CA SER A 14 9.63 -18.93 3.33
C SER A 14 10.52 -17.71 3.04
N LEU A 15 10.13 -16.88 2.08
CA LEU A 15 10.89 -15.68 1.69
C LEU A 15 11.21 -14.77 2.88
N THR A 16 10.22 -14.51 3.73
CA THR A 16 10.38 -13.65 4.93
C THR A 16 11.31 -14.28 5.96
N GLU A 17 11.19 -15.60 6.18
CA GLU A 17 12.07 -16.32 7.11
C GLU A 17 13.51 -16.33 6.63
N ARG A 18 13.73 -16.50 5.33
CA ARG A 18 15.05 -16.38 4.70
C ARG A 18 15.67 -15.02 4.93
N ALA A 19 14.90 -13.95 4.70
CA ALA A 19 15.38 -12.58 4.93
C ALA A 19 15.72 -12.36 6.40
N ARG A 20 14.91 -12.86 7.33
CA ARG A 20 15.15 -12.76 8.77
C ARG A 20 16.38 -13.56 9.20
N GLN A 21 16.60 -14.75 8.64
CA GLN A 21 17.81 -15.52 8.94
C GLN A 21 19.08 -14.79 8.49
N ILE A 22 19.07 -14.21 7.29
CA ILE A 22 20.19 -13.40 6.81
C ILE A 22 20.38 -12.16 7.70
N SER A 23 19.29 -11.51 8.15
CA SER A 23 19.34 -10.39 9.09
C SER A 23 20.02 -10.76 10.40
N ARG A 24 19.70 -11.94 10.97
CA ARG A 24 20.38 -12.45 12.18
C ARG A 24 21.87 -12.74 11.97
N ALA A 25 22.21 -13.33 10.82
CA ALA A 25 23.59 -13.56 10.47
C ALA A 25 24.34 -12.22 10.29
N LEU A 26 23.73 -11.21 9.68
CA LEU A 26 24.27 -9.86 9.60
C LEU A 26 24.54 -9.29 11.00
N HIS A 27 23.58 -9.42 11.92
CA HIS A 27 23.75 -8.93 13.29
C HIS A 27 24.92 -9.61 14.03
N ALA A 28 25.09 -10.92 13.82
CA ALA A 28 26.16 -11.68 14.46
C ALA A 28 27.57 -11.37 13.92
N HIS A 29 27.67 -10.88 12.67
CA HIS A 29 28.94 -10.66 11.98
C HIS A 29 29.28 -9.18 11.72
N LEU A 30 28.37 -8.27 11.97
CA LEU A 30 28.60 -6.83 11.92
C LEU A 30 29.10 -6.31 13.28
N PRO A 31 29.70 -5.11 13.33
CA PRO A 31 30.07 -4.47 14.59
C PRO A 31 28.88 -4.37 15.54
N ALA A 32 29.13 -4.55 16.84
CA ALA A 32 28.10 -4.42 17.88
C ALA A 32 27.55 -2.98 17.99
N ASP A 33 28.34 -1.97 17.61
CA ASP A 33 27.89 -0.59 17.48
C ASP A 33 26.95 -0.46 16.28
N TYR A 34 25.66 -0.26 16.54
CA TYR A 34 24.63 -0.19 15.49
C TYR A 34 24.90 0.93 14.46
N PRO A 35 25.26 2.18 14.83
CA PRO A 35 25.62 3.21 13.86
C PRO A 35 26.75 2.78 12.91
N GLN A 36 27.72 2.03 13.38
CA GLN A 36 28.78 1.49 12.53
C GLN A 36 28.26 0.36 11.64
N ALA A 37 27.48 -0.56 12.19
CA ALA A 37 26.89 -1.66 11.46
C ALA A 37 26.01 -1.18 10.30
N ILE A 38 25.14 -0.21 10.55
CA ILE A 38 24.22 0.30 9.52
C ILE A 38 24.96 1.07 8.42
N ARG A 39 26.04 1.80 8.74
CA ARG A 39 26.90 2.43 7.72
C ARG A 39 27.53 1.40 6.78
N LEU A 40 28.00 0.27 7.32
CA LEU A 40 28.57 -0.82 6.49
C LEU A 40 27.51 -1.47 5.61
N LEU A 41 26.31 -1.71 6.14
CA LEU A 41 25.19 -2.22 5.36
C LEU A 41 24.81 -1.29 4.22
N LEU A 42 24.70 0.01 4.46
CA LEU A 42 24.42 1.01 3.44
C LEU A 42 25.53 1.08 2.39
N ALA A 43 26.81 1.03 2.81
CA ALA A 43 27.93 0.99 1.88
C ALA A 43 27.89 -0.25 0.98
N SER A 44 27.56 -1.42 1.52
CA SER A 44 27.42 -2.65 0.74
C SER A 44 26.32 -2.56 -0.33
N SER A 45 25.26 -1.81 -0.04
CA SER A 45 24.15 -1.60 -0.97
C SER A 45 24.50 -0.74 -2.18
N ARG A 46 25.57 0.05 -2.10
CA ARG A 46 26.04 0.96 -3.17
C ARG A 46 26.90 0.25 -4.22
N VAL A 47 27.59 -0.83 -3.84
CA VAL A 47 28.78 -1.32 -4.56
C VAL A 47 28.51 -2.16 -5.80
N SER A 48 27.36 -2.81 -6.02
CA SER A 48 27.30 -3.66 -7.22
C SER A 48 25.96 -4.16 -7.74
N HIS A 49 24.89 -3.89 -7.06
CA HIS A 49 23.62 -4.55 -7.38
C HIS A 49 22.60 -3.65 -8.10
N ALA A 50 22.94 -2.40 -8.39
CA ALA A 50 22.02 -1.48 -9.07
C ALA A 50 21.49 -2.05 -10.39
N ARG A 51 22.34 -2.77 -11.18
CA ARG A 51 21.90 -3.41 -12.42
C ARG A 51 21.03 -4.65 -12.21
N ARG A 52 21.26 -5.44 -11.15
CA ARG A 52 20.46 -6.64 -10.82
C ARG A 52 19.18 -6.28 -10.07
N ALA A 53 19.24 -5.28 -9.19
CA ALA A 53 18.06 -4.80 -8.45
C ALA A 53 17.01 -4.16 -9.35
N ALA A 54 17.41 -3.56 -10.47
CA ALA A 54 16.50 -2.96 -11.45
C ALA A 54 15.70 -3.99 -12.27
N GLN A 55 16.03 -5.29 -12.20
CA GLN A 55 15.37 -6.34 -12.99
C GLN A 55 14.48 -7.22 -12.11
N GLY A 56 13.16 -7.12 -12.27
CA GLY A 56 12.18 -8.03 -11.68
C GLY A 56 12.26 -8.11 -10.14
N MET A 57 12.62 -9.28 -9.61
CA MET A 57 12.70 -9.55 -8.15
C MET A 57 14.01 -9.08 -7.50
N GLY A 58 14.90 -8.40 -8.23
CA GLY A 58 16.22 -8.02 -7.73
C GLY A 58 16.21 -7.14 -6.47
N GLY A 59 15.19 -6.33 -6.28
CA GLY A 59 15.01 -5.50 -5.07
C GLY A 59 14.92 -6.30 -3.77
N PHE A 60 14.46 -7.55 -3.83
CA PHE A 60 14.37 -8.42 -2.64
C PHE A 60 15.71 -8.75 -1.98
N LEU A 61 16.85 -8.50 -2.64
CA LEU A 61 18.17 -8.56 -2.04
C LEU A 61 18.31 -7.64 -0.83
N PHE A 62 17.55 -6.54 -0.78
CA PHE A 62 17.58 -5.58 0.32
C PHE A 62 16.61 -5.92 1.46
N MET A 63 15.82 -6.97 1.34
CA MET A 63 14.89 -7.38 2.38
C MET A 63 15.59 -7.68 3.73
N PRO A 64 16.73 -8.39 3.77
CA PRO A 64 17.48 -8.58 5.03
C PRO A 64 17.95 -7.27 5.68
N HIS A 65 18.33 -6.25 4.87
CA HIS A 65 18.72 -4.93 5.38
C HIS A 65 17.54 -4.24 6.08
N MET A 66 16.34 -4.36 5.50
CA MET A 66 15.12 -3.83 6.08
C MET A 66 14.76 -4.53 7.39
N MET A 67 14.90 -5.86 7.43
CA MET A 67 14.69 -6.65 8.66
C MET A 67 15.69 -6.24 9.74
N PHE A 68 16.97 -6.05 9.39
CA PHE A 68 18.00 -5.60 10.32
C PHE A 68 17.64 -4.26 10.98
N ILE A 69 17.16 -3.28 10.20
CA ILE A 69 16.73 -1.98 10.74
C ILE A 69 15.53 -2.16 11.68
N ALA A 70 14.54 -2.95 11.26
CA ALA A 70 13.33 -3.18 12.05
C ALA A 70 13.60 -3.86 13.39
N GLU A 71 14.54 -4.81 13.42
CA GLU A 71 14.83 -5.65 14.58
C GLU A 71 15.88 -5.06 15.52
N HIS A 72 16.84 -4.28 15.00
CA HIS A 72 18.01 -3.80 15.79
C HIS A 72 18.13 -2.28 15.84
N GLY A 73 17.29 -1.53 15.12
CA GLY A 73 17.46 -0.08 14.96
C GLY A 73 16.60 0.78 15.87
N LEU A 74 15.69 0.21 16.65
CA LEU A 74 14.67 0.98 17.38
C LEU A 74 15.25 1.97 18.39
N ASP A 75 16.35 1.63 19.06
CA ASP A 75 17.03 2.51 20.02
C ASP A 75 17.96 3.53 19.35
N HIS A 76 18.12 3.47 18.03
CA HIS A 76 18.99 4.33 17.23
C HIS A 76 18.18 5.07 16.15
N PHE A 77 17.19 5.85 16.57
CA PHE A 77 16.16 6.45 15.72
C PHE A 77 16.75 7.21 14.51
N GLU A 78 17.67 8.15 14.72
CA GLU A 78 18.20 8.98 13.64
C GLU A 78 18.96 8.17 12.59
N ALA A 79 19.85 7.27 13.03
CA ALA A 79 20.62 6.42 12.13
C ALA A 79 19.70 5.49 11.32
N SER A 80 18.65 4.99 11.95
CA SER A 80 17.64 4.12 11.32
C SER A 80 16.76 4.88 10.33
N MET A 81 16.34 6.11 10.65
CA MET A 81 15.58 6.95 9.71
C MET A 81 16.42 7.27 8.47
N GLN A 82 17.69 7.65 8.64
CA GLN A 82 18.58 7.87 7.51
C GLN A 82 18.76 6.60 6.66
N ALA A 83 18.93 5.45 7.29
CA ALA A 83 19.05 4.18 6.58
C ALA A 83 17.77 3.83 5.78
N GLN A 84 16.60 4.03 6.36
CA GLN A 84 15.33 3.80 5.68
C GLN A 84 15.12 4.76 4.51
N HIS A 85 15.54 6.01 4.65
CA HIS A 85 15.53 7.00 3.57
C HIS A 85 16.40 6.55 2.38
N GLU A 86 17.62 6.05 2.63
CA GLU A 86 18.48 5.53 1.56
C GLU A 86 17.95 4.24 0.93
N LEU A 87 17.53 3.27 1.76
CA LEU A 87 17.13 1.95 1.28
C LEU A 87 15.81 1.98 0.53
N THR A 88 14.86 2.84 0.93
CA THR A 88 13.57 2.91 0.22
C THR A 88 13.73 3.33 -1.23
N GLN A 89 14.82 4.00 -1.59
CA GLN A 89 15.12 4.40 -2.97
C GLN A 89 15.67 3.24 -3.82
N ARG A 90 16.01 2.11 -3.21
CA ARG A 90 16.51 0.90 -3.88
C ARG A 90 15.52 -0.25 -3.83
N PHE A 91 14.71 -0.29 -2.79
CA PHE A 91 13.68 -1.30 -2.58
C PHE A 91 12.43 -0.66 -1.98
N THR A 92 12.14 -0.93 -0.71
CA THR A 92 11.06 -0.30 0.06
C THR A 92 11.33 -0.40 1.54
N ALA A 93 11.01 0.64 2.31
CA ALA A 93 11.09 0.65 3.76
C ALA A 93 9.72 0.50 4.44
N GLU A 94 8.67 0.15 3.69
CA GLU A 94 7.29 0.08 4.18
C GLU A 94 7.09 -0.89 5.34
N PHE A 95 7.91 -1.93 5.44
CA PHE A 95 7.85 -2.89 6.54
C PHE A 95 8.68 -2.43 7.74
N SER A 96 9.89 -1.90 7.51
CA SER A 96 10.81 -1.53 8.58
C SER A 96 10.44 -0.24 9.30
N ILE A 97 9.68 0.66 8.67
CA ILE A 97 9.21 1.89 9.32
C ILE A 97 8.13 1.62 10.38
N ARG A 98 7.39 0.51 10.28
CA ARG A 98 6.24 0.22 11.13
C ARG A 98 6.58 0.01 12.60
N PRO A 99 7.62 -0.75 12.99
CA PRO A 99 8.06 -0.81 14.39
C PRO A 99 8.43 0.59 14.97
N PHE A 100 8.94 1.50 14.14
CA PHE A 100 9.21 2.87 14.57
C PHE A 100 7.93 3.70 14.77
N ILE A 101 6.91 3.49 13.92
CA ILE A 101 5.59 4.10 14.11
C ILE A 101 4.98 3.63 15.45
N GLU A 102 5.13 2.35 15.79
CA GLU A 102 4.58 1.78 17.02
C GLU A 102 5.38 2.21 18.27
N ARG A 103 6.72 2.25 18.19
CA ARG A 103 7.61 2.54 19.33
C ARG A 103 7.85 4.02 19.55
N HIS A 104 7.91 4.81 18.48
CA HIS A 104 8.24 6.24 18.46
C HIS A 104 7.25 7.02 17.59
N PRO A 105 5.92 6.97 17.88
CA PRO A 105 4.88 7.48 16.99
C PRO A 105 5.07 8.96 16.63
N GLU A 106 5.28 9.82 17.61
CA GLU A 106 5.42 11.26 17.39
C GLU A 106 6.63 11.61 16.53
N ALA A 107 7.81 11.09 16.88
CA ALA A 107 9.04 11.35 16.16
C ALA A 107 8.98 10.81 14.73
N THR A 108 8.40 9.60 14.54
CA THR A 108 8.25 9.00 13.22
C THR A 108 7.28 9.77 12.36
N LEU A 109 6.11 10.16 12.88
CA LEU A 109 5.13 10.96 12.14
C LEU A 109 5.69 12.34 11.76
N ALA A 110 6.46 12.98 12.66
CA ALA A 110 7.13 14.24 12.35
C ALA A 110 8.15 14.09 11.20
N ARG A 111 8.94 13.01 11.21
CA ARG A 111 9.87 12.69 10.13
C ARG A 111 9.14 12.39 8.82
N LEU A 112 8.07 11.60 8.84
CA LEU A 112 7.25 11.31 7.67
C LEU A 112 6.60 12.58 7.12
N ALA A 113 6.19 13.51 7.97
CA ALA A 113 5.65 14.80 7.55
C ALA A 113 6.70 15.65 6.78
N GLN A 114 7.96 15.60 7.18
CA GLN A 114 9.06 16.23 6.43
C GLN A 114 9.26 15.52 5.07
N TRP A 115 9.22 14.19 5.06
CA TRP A 115 9.42 13.38 3.85
C TRP A 115 8.30 13.50 2.81
N THR A 116 7.16 14.11 3.14
CA THR A 116 6.14 14.45 2.12
C THR A 116 6.66 15.41 1.05
N GLN A 117 7.72 16.16 1.34
CA GLN A 117 8.35 17.13 0.43
C GLN A 117 9.70 16.64 -0.12
N ASP A 118 10.05 15.39 0.11
CA ASP A 118 11.32 14.83 -0.37
C ASP A 118 11.37 14.83 -1.91
N PRO A 119 12.51 15.15 -2.54
CA PRO A 119 12.65 15.12 -3.99
C PRO A 119 12.42 13.72 -4.58
N SER A 120 12.74 12.66 -3.82
CA SER A 120 12.57 11.28 -4.26
C SER A 120 11.10 10.81 -4.14
N PRO A 121 10.48 10.37 -5.23
CA PRO A 121 9.14 9.80 -5.17
C PRO A 121 9.08 8.50 -4.35
N HIS A 122 10.19 7.79 -4.21
CA HIS A 122 10.26 6.60 -3.39
C HIS A 122 10.10 6.93 -1.90
N VAL A 123 10.70 8.04 -1.46
CA VAL A 123 10.58 8.52 -0.07
C VAL A 123 9.16 9.05 0.17
N ARG A 124 8.60 9.86 -0.74
CA ARG A 124 7.22 10.33 -0.63
C ARG A 124 6.21 9.16 -0.64
N ARG A 125 6.45 8.14 -1.46
CA ARG A 125 5.64 6.92 -1.46
C ARG A 125 5.74 6.17 -0.15
N LEU A 126 6.93 6.07 0.47
CA LEU A 126 7.12 5.44 1.77
C LEU A 126 6.23 6.07 2.84
N VAL A 127 6.08 7.40 2.83
CA VAL A 127 5.19 8.11 3.78
C VAL A 127 3.78 7.51 3.75
N SER A 128 3.23 7.35 2.56
CA SER A 128 1.89 6.77 2.41
C SER A 128 1.87 5.26 2.63
N GLU A 129 2.78 4.50 2.02
CA GLU A 129 2.72 3.04 2.06
C GLU A 129 3.05 2.48 3.45
N GLY A 130 4.05 3.05 4.13
CA GLY A 130 4.46 2.62 5.47
C GLY A 130 3.39 2.87 6.55
N THR A 131 2.54 3.89 6.34
CA THR A 131 1.44 4.25 7.26
C THR A 131 0.13 3.55 6.96
N ARG A 132 0.05 2.68 5.94
CA ARG A 132 -1.19 1.95 5.62
C ARG A 132 -1.64 1.10 6.81
N PRO A 133 -2.89 1.29 7.31
CA PRO A 133 -3.40 0.50 8.44
C PRO A 133 -3.46 -1.00 8.15
N ARG A 134 -3.65 -1.36 6.88
CA ARG A 134 -3.87 -2.73 6.41
C ARG A 134 -2.91 -3.12 5.29
N LEU A 135 -1.62 -2.75 5.45
CA LEU A 135 -0.59 -3.08 4.47
C LEU A 135 -0.52 -4.60 4.26
N PRO A 136 -0.59 -5.11 3.01
CA PRO A 136 -0.41 -6.53 2.72
C PRO A 136 0.94 -7.05 3.23
N TRP A 137 0.96 -8.27 3.76
CA TRP A 137 2.13 -8.98 4.31
C TRP A 137 2.75 -8.37 5.57
N ALA A 138 2.20 -7.26 6.09
CA ALA A 138 2.64 -6.64 7.32
C ALA A 138 1.62 -6.83 8.46
N SER A 139 2.07 -6.68 9.71
CA SER A 139 1.18 -6.50 10.86
C SER A 139 0.30 -5.27 10.64
N ARG A 140 -0.91 -5.25 11.20
CA ARG A 140 -1.80 -4.09 11.13
C ARG A 140 -1.36 -3.01 12.10
N LEU A 141 -1.38 -1.76 11.68
CA LEU A 141 -1.24 -0.61 12.58
C LEU A 141 -2.60 -0.34 13.25
N ARG A 142 -2.80 -0.95 14.41
CA ARG A 142 -4.08 -0.92 15.12
C ARG A 142 -4.50 0.49 15.54
N ASP A 143 -3.53 1.33 15.89
CA ASP A 143 -3.80 2.70 16.30
C ASP A 143 -4.34 3.52 15.13
N PHE A 144 -3.78 3.34 13.92
CA PHE A 144 -4.28 3.99 12.72
C PHE A 144 -5.60 3.39 12.19
N GLN A 145 -5.93 2.16 12.61
CA GLN A 145 -7.26 1.61 12.37
C GLN A 145 -8.31 2.23 13.31
N ARG A 146 -7.92 2.63 14.53
CA ARG A 146 -8.81 3.30 15.50
C ARG A 146 -8.94 4.79 15.20
N ASP A 147 -7.83 5.44 14.97
CA ASP A 147 -7.76 6.87 14.65
C ASP A 147 -6.85 7.09 13.43
N PRO A 148 -7.41 7.28 12.23
CA PRO A 148 -6.66 7.55 11.01
C PRO A 148 -6.27 9.02 10.84
N ALA A 149 -6.62 9.94 11.74
CA ALA A 149 -6.37 11.37 11.60
C ALA A 149 -4.89 11.71 11.34
N PRO A 150 -3.89 11.12 12.04
CA PRO A 150 -2.48 11.39 11.77
C PRO A 150 -2.06 10.97 10.35
N VAL A 151 -2.59 9.85 9.87
CA VAL A 151 -2.32 9.36 8.51
C VAL A 151 -2.97 10.28 7.47
N LEU A 152 -4.23 10.68 7.68
CA LEU A 152 -4.94 11.59 6.78
C LEU A 152 -4.21 12.93 6.62
N ALA A 153 -3.58 13.44 7.68
CA ALA A 153 -2.77 14.65 7.61
C ALA A 153 -1.55 14.51 6.66
N LEU A 154 -0.94 13.33 6.60
CA LEU A 154 0.14 13.01 5.65
C LEU A 154 -0.41 12.86 4.23
N LEU A 155 -1.53 12.15 4.05
CA LEU A 155 -2.14 11.94 2.74
C LEU A 155 -2.64 13.26 2.12
N GLU A 156 -3.12 14.20 2.94
CA GLU A 156 -3.54 15.53 2.50
C GLU A 156 -2.39 16.28 1.81
N ARG A 157 -1.15 16.11 2.27
CA ARG A 157 0.04 16.70 1.66
C ARG A 157 0.45 16.02 0.36
N LEU A 158 0.07 14.75 0.17
CA LEU A 158 0.45 13.92 -0.98
C LEU A 158 -0.66 13.76 -2.02
N LYS A 159 -1.84 14.33 -1.79
CA LYS A 159 -3.02 14.15 -2.66
C LYS A 159 -2.84 14.66 -4.09
N ASP A 160 -1.90 15.59 -4.31
CA ASP A 160 -1.60 16.20 -5.61
C ASP A 160 -0.17 15.88 -6.07
N ASP A 161 0.42 14.80 -5.57
CA ASP A 161 1.76 14.39 -5.96
C ASP A 161 1.84 14.17 -7.48
N PRO A 162 2.88 14.70 -8.16
CA PRO A 162 3.03 14.56 -9.61
C PRO A 162 3.21 13.09 -10.05
N GLU A 163 3.71 12.23 -9.17
CA GLU A 163 4.04 10.85 -9.50
C GLU A 163 2.86 9.90 -9.29
N LEU A 164 2.45 9.18 -10.32
CA LEU A 164 1.39 8.17 -10.24
C LEU A 164 1.72 7.08 -9.21
N TYR A 165 2.98 6.76 -9.03
CA TYR A 165 3.48 5.80 -8.07
C TYR A 165 3.10 6.20 -6.63
N VAL A 166 3.26 7.47 -6.27
CA VAL A 166 2.86 8.03 -4.98
C VAL A 166 1.34 8.09 -4.87
N ARG A 167 0.66 8.64 -5.88
CA ARG A 167 -0.81 8.74 -5.91
C ARG A 167 -1.51 7.39 -5.75
N ARG A 168 -0.94 6.33 -6.33
CA ARG A 168 -1.48 4.96 -6.16
C ARG A 168 -1.38 4.49 -4.71
N SER A 169 -0.28 4.77 -4.04
CA SER A 169 -0.12 4.48 -2.62
C SER A 169 -1.12 5.26 -1.77
N VAL A 170 -1.28 6.56 -2.02
CA VAL A 170 -2.28 7.41 -1.34
C VAL A 170 -3.70 6.83 -1.49
N ALA A 171 -4.07 6.45 -2.69
CA ALA A 171 -5.38 5.85 -2.95
C ALA A 171 -5.57 4.49 -2.25
N ASN A 172 -4.51 3.67 -2.19
CA ASN A 172 -4.53 2.40 -1.46
C ASN A 172 -4.66 2.60 0.05
N ASN A 173 -3.97 3.59 0.61
CA ASN A 173 -4.05 3.93 2.02
C ASN A 173 -5.46 4.40 2.40
N LEU A 174 -6.04 5.34 1.64
CA LEU A 174 -7.42 5.77 1.82
C LEU A 174 -8.41 4.60 1.70
N ASN A 175 -8.19 3.68 0.75
CA ASN A 175 -9.02 2.49 0.63
C ASN A 175 -8.92 1.57 1.86
N ASP A 176 -7.74 1.50 2.49
CA ASP A 176 -7.58 0.73 3.73
C ASP A 176 -8.28 1.42 4.91
N ILE A 177 -8.17 2.76 5.04
CA ILE A 177 -8.91 3.56 6.03
C ILE A 177 -10.42 3.38 5.87
N GLY A 178 -10.92 3.43 4.64
CA GLY A 178 -12.35 3.29 4.36
C GLY A 178 -12.95 1.92 4.68
N LYS A 179 -12.15 0.90 4.95
CA LYS A 179 -12.64 -0.40 5.44
C LYS A 179 -13.05 -0.34 6.91
N ASP A 180 -12.44 0.54 7.69
CA ASP A 180 -12.72 0.75 9.11
C ASP A 180 -13.60 2.00 9.32
N HIS A 181 -13.50 3.00 8.44
CA HIS A 181 -14.16 4.31 8.54
C HIS A 181 -14.82 4.70 7.20
N PRO A 182 -15.92 4.07 6.79
CA PRO A 182 -16.55 4.31 5.49
C PRO A 182 -17.08 5.74 5.34
N ASP A 183 -17.68 6.30 6.38
CA ASP A 183 -18.23 7.68 6.35
C ASP A 183 -17.10 8.71 6.23
N LEU A 184 -16.00 8.52 6.96
CA LEU A 184 -14.82 9.38 6.86
C LEU A 184 -14.21 9.34 5.47
N LEU A 185 -14.13 8.16 4.84
CA LEU A 185 -13.67 8.04 3.46
C LEU A 185 -14.59 8.81 2.50
N ALA A 186 -15.91 8.74 2.69
CA ALA A 186 -16.87 9.47 1.86
C ALA A 186 -16.71 11.00 2.04
N ASP A 187 -16.47 11.47 3.26
CA ASP A 187 -16.21 12.89 3.55
C ASP A 187 -14.91 13.38 2.93
N VAL A 188 -13.83 12.62 3.05
CA VAL A 188 -12.55 12.92 2.37
C VAL A 188 -12.75 12.95 0.86
N ALA A 189 -13.47 11.98 0.30
CA ALA A 189 -13.75 11.93 -1.12
C ALA A 189 -14.51 13.17 -1.61
N ARG A 190 -15.57 13.60 -0.91
CA ARG A 190 -16.32 14.82 -1.24
C ARG A 190 -15.44 16.06 -1.24
N ARG A 191 -14.61 16.23 -0.19
CA ARG A 191 -13.69 17.38 -0.10
C ARG A 191 -12.64 17.37 -1.22
N TRP A 192 -12.06 16.20 -1.50
CA TRP A 192 -11.01 16.09 -2.50
C TRP A 192 -11.52 16.21 -3.94
N LEU A 193 -12.81 15.97 -4.17
CA LEU A 193 -13.43 16.16 -5.49
C LEU A 193 -13.75 17.63 -5.80
N GLN A 194 -13.78 18.52 -4.79
CA GLN A 194 -14.00 19.94 -5.02
C GLN A 194 -12.84 20.51 -5.85
N ASN A 195 -13.16 21.05 -7.02
CA ASN A 195 -12.17 21.62 -7.96
C ASN A 195 -10.98 20.67 -8.26
N ALA A 196 -11.25 19.36 -8.29
CA ALA A 196 -10.22 18.35 -8.43
C ALA A 196 -9.62 18.31 -9.84
N SER A 197 -8.29 18.18 -9.90
CA SER A 197 -7.58 17.79 -11.12
C SER A 197 -7.98 16.38 -11.59
N PRO A 198 -7.73 15.99 -12.84
CA PRO A 198 -7.95 14.62 -13.31
C PRO A 198 -7.22 13.59 -12.43
N GLU A 199 -5.99 13.91 -12.00
CA GLU A 199 -5.15 13.04 -11.16
C GLU A 199 -5.77 12.83 -9.78
N ARG A 200 -6.27 13.88 -9.15
CA ARG A 200 -6.95 13.78 -7.84
C ARG A 200 -8.28 13.03 -7.96
N ARG A 201 -9.04 13.23 -9.04
CA ARG A 201 -10.25 12.43 -9.32
C ARG A 201 -9.92 10.95 -9.45
N TRP A 202 -8.80 10.64 -10.09
CA TRP A 202 -8.32 9.25 -10.20
C TRP A 202 -8.01 8.66 -8.82
N ILE A 203 -7.30 9.39 -7.93
CA ILE A 203 -7.03 8.95 -6.55
C ILE A 203 -8.33 8.60 -5.84
N VAL A 204 -9.32 9.52 -5.87
CA VAL A 204 -10.59 9.32 -5.18
C VAL A 204 -11.33 8.09 -5.70
N ARG A 205 -11.47 7.94 -7.02
CA ARG A 205 -12.10 6.76 -7.62
C ARG A 205 -11.39 5.47 -7.23
N HIS A 206 -10.07 5.47 -7.24
CA HIS A 206 -9.28 4.30 -6.86
C HIS A 206 -9.40 3.98 -5.35
N ALA A 207 -9.46 4.99 -4.50
CA ALA A 207 -9.68 4.84 -3.05
C ALA A 207 -11.06 4.26 -2.73
N LEU A 208 -12.09 4.70 -3.45
CA LEU A 208 -13.47 4.25 -3.23
C LEU A 208 -13.78 2.85 -3.80
N ARG A 209 -12.88 2.22 -4.56
CA ARG A 209 -13.16 0.98 -5.30
C ARG A 209 -13.77 -0.17 -4.47
N SER A 210 -13.34 -0.32 -3.22
CA SER A 210 -13.87 -1.36 -2.33
C SER A 210 -15.24 -0.98 -1.76
N ALA A 211 -15.45 0.28 -1.43
CA ALA A 211 -16.72 0.83 -0.96
C ALA A 211 -17.79 0.77 -2.09
N ILE A 212 -17.39 1.11 -3.31
CA ILE A 212 -18.26 0.98 -4.50
C ILE A 212 -18.68 -0.47 -4.71
N LYS A 213 -17.76 -1.45 -4.61
CA LYS A 213 -18.09 -2.88 -4.74
C LYS A 213 -19.07 -3.37 -3.68
N ARG A 214 -19.10 -2.74 -2.52
CA ARG A 214 -20.07 -3.01 -1.45
C ARG A 214 -21.33 -2.16 -1.55
N ALA A 215 -21.45 -1.35 -2.62
CA ALA A 215 -22.56 -0.41 -2.83
C ALA A 215 -22.79 0.54 -1.63
N GLU A 216 -21.73 1.00 -0.99
CA GLU A 216 -21.82 1.92 0.15
C GLU A 216 -22.40 3.28 -0.29
N PRO A 217 -23.52 3.72 0.31
CA PRO A 217 -24.25 4.90 -0.15
C PRO A 217 -23.40 6.16 -0.13
N GLY A 218 -22.56 6.35 0.92
CA GLY A 218 -21.67 7.52 1.05
C GLY A 218 -20.64 7.60 -0.07
N ALA A 219 -20.06 6.46 -0.48
CA ALA A 219 -19.10 6.38 -1.56
C ALA A 219 -19.74 6.66 -2.93
N LEU A 220 -20.92 6.10 -3.17
CA LEU A 220 -21.69 6.33 -4.39
C LEU A 220 -22.13 7.79 -4.51
N SER A 221 -22.68 8.36 -3.43
CA SER A 221 -23.06 9.77 -3.36
C SER A 221 -21.88 10.71 -3.62
N ALA A 222 -20.70 10.42 -3.06
CA ALA A 222 -19.49 11.22 -3.29
C ALA A 222 -19.10 11.27 -4.77
N LEU A 223 -19.40 10.24 -5.56
CA LEU A 223 -19.17 10.19 -7.01
C LEU A 223 -20.33 10.73 -7.84
N GLY A 224 -21.38 11.28 -7.20
CA GLY A 224 -22.53 11.85 -7.90
C GLY A 224 -23.60 10.82 -8.29
N TYR A 225 -23.50 9.57 -7.80
CA TYR A 225 -24.61 8.63 -7.92
C TYR A 225 -25.71 9.00 -6.93
N GLY A 226 -26.94 9.09 -7.42
CA GLY A 226 -28.13 9.39 -6.61
C GLY A 226 -28.61 8.23 -5.75
N ALA A 227 -29.88 8.31 -5.34
CA ALA A 227 -30.58 7.19 -4.68
C ALA A 227 -30.59 5.94 -5.58
N ALA A 228 -30.83 4.77 -4.98
CA ALA A 228 -30.90 3.52 -5.73
C ALA A 228 -31.85 3.68 -6.94
N PRO A 229 -31.39 3.37 -8.16
CA PRO A 229 -32.19 3.57 -9.35
C PRO A 229 -33.36 2.59 -9.37
N THR A 230 -34.49 3.04 -9.86
CA THR A 230 -35.63 2.15 -10.13
C THR A 230 -35.41 1.51 -11.50
N LEU A 231 -34.75 0.34 -11.49
CA LEU A 231 -34.38 -0.38 -12.70
C LEU A 231 -35.01 -1.77 -12.74
N ALA A 232 -35.42 -2.18 -13.91
CA ALA A 232 -35.71 -3.57 -14.23
C ALA A 232 -34.54 -4.15 -15.03
N ILE A 233 -34.09 -5.35 -14.67
CA ILE A 233 -33.10 -6.12 -15.45
C ILE A 233 -33.89 -7.21 -16.20
N GLU A 234 -33.80 -7.20 -17.50
CA GLU A 234 -34.52 -8.12 -18.36
C GLU A 234 -33.58 -8.82 -19.34
N ARG A 235 -34.04 -9.91 -19.94
CA ARG A 235 -33.37 -10.67 -21.02
C ARG A 235 -31.94 -11.03 -20.69
N VAL A 236 -31.68 -11.45 -19.43
CA VAL A 236 -30.36 -11.93 -19.04
C VAL A 236 -29.96 -13.15 -19.85
N ARG A 237 -28.84 -13.08 -20.56
CA ARG A 237 -28.26 -14.16 -21.35
C ARG A 237 -26.85 -14.42 -20.90
N ILE A 238 -26.49 -15.69 -20.76
CA ILE A 238 -25.13 -16.14 -20.42
C ILE A 238 -24.82 -17.27 -21.39
N GLU A 239 -23.86 -17.01 -22.29
CA GLU A 239 -23.49 -17.95 -23.34
C GLU A 239 -21.98 -18.04 -23.49
N PRO A 240 -21.40 -19.26 -23.59
CA PRO A 240 -22.07 -20.56 -23.44
C PRO A 240 -22.35 -20.89 -21.95
N LYS A 241 -23.32 -21.75 -21.70
CA LYS A 241 -23.69 -22.20 -20.33
C LYS A 241 -22.64 -23.12 -19.69
N ARG A 242 -21.69 -23.64 -20.45
CA ARG A 242 -20.59 -24.50 -20.00
C ARG A 242 -19.32 -24.01 -20.68
N LEU A 243 -18.28 -23.84 -19.89
CA LEU A 243 -16.96 -23.39 -20.34
C LEU A 243 -15.92 -24.45 -20.04
N HIS A 244 -14.92 -24.54 -20.91
CA HIS A 244 -13.62 -25.18 -20.61
C HIS A 244 -12.64 -24.10 -20.10
N GLU A 245 -11.59 -24.54 -19.42
CA GLU A 245 -10.51 -23.65 -18.97
C GLU A 245 -9.94 -22.86 -20.16
N GLY A 246 -9.80 -21.55 -19.99
CA GLY A 246 -9.37 -20.63 -21.05
C GLY A 246 -10.47 -20.15 -22.00
N GLY A 247 -11.72 -20.62 -21.86
CA GLY A 247 -12.84 -20.16 -22.66
C GLY A 247 -13.39 -18.81 -22.20
N SER A 248 -14.17 -18.15 -23.06
CA SER A 248 -14.85 -16.88 -22.77
C SER A 248 -16.37 -17.10 -22.63
N VAL A 249 -17.01 -16.28 -21.80
CA VAL A 249 -18.46 -16.22 -21.65
C VAL A 249 -18.96 -14.82 -21.96
N ASP A 250 -20.05 -14.74 -22.71
CA ASP A 250 -20.76 -13.49 -22.96
C ASP A 250 -21.96 -13.37 -22.00
N ILE A 251 -22.04 -12.26 -21.30
CA ILE A 251 -23.13 -11.91 -20.39
C ILE A 251 -23.83 -10.70 -20.98
N GLY A 252 -25.04 -10.91 -21.47
CA GLY A 252 -25.94 -9.87 -22.00
C GLY A 252 -27.13 -9.65 -21.08
N PHE A 253 -27.61 -8.42 -20.96
CA PHE A 253 -28.85 -8.08 -20.26
C PHE A 253 -29.38 -6.74 -20.77
N GLU A 254 -30.66 -6.49 -20.57
CA GLU A 254 -31.26 -5.20 -20.82
C GLU A 254 -31.58 -4.52 -19.51
N LEU A 255 -31.24 -3.20 -19.43
CA LEU A 255 -31.57 -2.34 -18.28
C LEU A 255 -32.67 -1.36 -18.71
N HIS A 256 -33.84 -1.45 -18.05
CA HIS A 256 -34.92 -0.50 -18.21
C HIS A 256 -34.98 0.44 -17.01
N ASN A 257 -34.84 1.74 -17.29
CA ASN A 257 -35.12 2.75 -16.28
C ASN A 257 -36.62 2.93 -16.14
N THR A 258 -37.20 2.45 -15.05
CA THR A 258 -38.64 2.58 -14.75
C THR A 258 -38.98 3.83 -13.95
N GLY A 259 -37.98 4.66 -13.66
CA GLY A 259 -38.12 5.95 -12.99
C GLY A 259 -38.42 7.10 -13.94
N ALA A 260 -38.85 8.24 -13.40
CA ALA A 260 -39.23 9.44 -14.17
C ALA A 260 -38.03 10.26 -14.69
N HIS A 261 -36.83 10.01 -14.19
CA HIS A 261 -35.64 10.82 -14.49
C HIS A 261 -34.47 9.99 -15.01
N SER A 262 -33.65 10.57 -15.86
CA SER A 262 -32.39 9.95 -16.28
C SER A 262 -31.47 9.70 -15.08
N GLN A 263 -30.86 8.54 -14.99
CA GLN A 263 -29.99 8.12 -13.88
C GLN A 263 -28.69 7.52 -14.42
N SER A 264 -27.58 7.84 -13.75
CA SER A 264 -26.31 7.16 -13.98
C SER A 264 -26.24 5.91 -13.12
N VAL A 265 -25.91 4.78 -13.74
CA VAL A 265 -25.82 3.49 -13.05
C VAL A 265 -24.46 2.86 -13.26
N MET A 266 -24.06 2.05 -12.28
CA MET A 266 -22.90 1.19 -12.37
C MET A 266 -23.38 -0.27 -12.38
N ALA A 267 -23.10 -0.98 -13.47
CA ALA A 267 -23.35 -2.41 -13.56
C ALA A 267 -22.10 -3.18 -13.12
N ALA A 268 -22.26 -4.17 -12.26
CA ALA A 268 -21.20 -5.09 -11.85
C ALA A 268 -21.70 -6.52 -11.92
N PHE A 269 -20.79 -7.44 -12.23
CA PHE A 269 -21.06 -8.88 -12.17
C PHE A 269 -20.06 -9.56 -11.23
N VAL A 270 -20.45 -10.69 -10.67
CA VAL A 270 -19.62 -11.50 -9.79
C VAL A 270 -19.60 -12.93 -10.33
N VAL A 271 -18.41 -13.49 -10.43
CA VAL A 271 -18.20 -14.90 -10.74
C VAL A 271 -17.91 -15.64 -9.44
N ASN A 272 -18.78 -16.57 -9.07
CA ASN A 272 -18.60 -17.43 -7.92
C ASN A 272 -18.14 -18.82 -8.38
N TYR A 273 -17.02 -19.29 -7.86
CA TYR A 273 -16.59 -20.68 -8.05
C TYR A 273 -17.29 -21.57 -7.03
N VAL A 274 -18.04 -22.56 -7.50
CA VAL A 274 -18.62 -23.58 -6.63
C VAL A 274 -17.54 -24.63 -6.38
N LYS A 275 -17.29 -24.93 -5.09
CA LYS A 275 -16.39 -26.01 -4.67
C LYS A 275 -17.07 -27.36 -4.76
#